data_803ad78e305a34bf094875441444219f
#
_entry.id   803ad78e305a34bf094875441444219f
#
_cell.length_a   1.000
_cell.length_b   1.000
_cell.length_c   1.000
_cell.angle_alpha   90.00
_cell.angle_beta   90.00
_cell.angle_gamma   90.00
#
_symmetry.space_group_name_H-M   'P 1'
#
loop_
_entity.id
_entity.type
_entity.pdbx_description
1 polymer ?
#
loop_
_entity_poly.entity_id
_entity_poly.type
_entity_poly.pdbx_seq_one_letter_code
_entity_poly.pdbx_strand_id
1 'polypeptide(L)'
;DLSQWKTEDIPTNFLKIKGLFNSLSDVDKHYKRKEYLLFPFLEKYGITGPPTVMWGKHDETRLLLKSAHEVLQTGDSITLSEVQTVADLVLRPAIDAIEGMIMKEEEILLPMCLDKLTDENWYQIYTETPEFGFCLYDPQDEWTPTLTESMLKAEQDSTGSKSANYIQGEAIRLSSGSYSLKELEALFVTLPVDITFVDKDDKVKFFAHSPNRVFERNRAILGRDVRLCHPPGSVHIVEQIISDFKS
;
A
#
# COMPACT_ATOMS: atom_id res chain seq x y z
N ASP A 1 8.25 32.07 -4.99
CA ASP A 1 9.11 32.90 -4.14
C ASP A 1 8.23 33.80 -3.25
N LEU A 2 8.15 33.49 -1.96
CA LEU A 2 7.33 34.23 -0.98
C LEU A 2 7.78 35.68 -0.79
N SER A 3 9.03 36.01 -1.14
CA SER A 3 9.54 37.38 -1.03
C SER A 3 8.87 38.38 -1.96
N GLN A 4 8.16 37.89 -2.98
CA GLN A 4 7.44 38.70 -3.95
C GLN A 4 5.94 38.86 -3.64
N TRP A 5 5.45 38.20 -2.59
CA TRP A 5 4.02 38.26 -2.24
C TRP A 5 3.68 39.56 -1.56
N LYS A 6 2.57 40.15 -1.99
CA LYS A 6 1.91 41.24 -1.27
C LYS A 6 0.79 40.71 -0.40
N THR A 7 0.42 41.42 0.64
CA THR A 7 -0.66 41.02 1.56
C THR A 7 -1.97 40.70 0.84
N GLU A 8 -2.28 41.43 -0.23
CA GLU A 8 -3.47 41.21 -1.07
C GLU A 8 -3.47 39.89 -1.84
N ASP A 9 -2.27 39.33 -2.11
CA ASP A 9 -2.11 38.08 -2.87
C ASP A 9 -2.24 36.82 -1.97
N ILE A 10 -2.15 36.99 -0.65
CA ILE A 10 -2.07 35.89 0.31
C ILE A 10 -3.29 34.94 0.18
N PRO A 11 -4.55 35.39 0.19
CA PRO A 11 -5.68 34.49 0.16
C PRO A 11 -5.71 33.62 -1.12
N THR A 12 -5.44 34.25 -2.27
CA THR A 12 -5.45 33.58 -3.57
C THR A 12 -4.31 32.56 -3.71
N ASN A 13 -3.12 32.93 -3.29
CA ASN A 13 -1.96 32.05 -3.36
C ASN A 13 -2.02 30.94 -2.30
N PHE A 14 -2.57 31.23 -1.15
CA PHE A 14 -2.78 30.21 -0.10
C PHE A 14 -3.78 29.14 -0.57
N LEU A 15 -4.86 29.54 -1.23
CA LEU A 15 -5.82 28.61 -1.83
C LEU A 15 -5.16 27.73 -2.91
N LYS A 16 -4.26 28.30 -3.74
CA LYS A 16 -3.50 27.52 -4.73
C LYS A 16 -2.59 26.50 -4.05
N ILE A 17 -1.86 26.89 -2.99
CA ILE A 17 -1.00 25.98 -2.22
C ILE A 17 -1.84 24.85 -1.62
N LYS A 18 -2.98 25.17 -1.03
CA LYS A 18 -3.92 24.18 -0.49
C LYS A 18 -4.35 23.17 -1.56
N GLY A 19 -4.69 23.63 -2.76
CA GLY A 19 -5.03 22.77 -3.90
C GLY A 19 -3.87 21.87 -4.31
N LEU A 20 -2.65 22.40 -4.38
CA LEU A 20 -1.46 21.63 -4.75
C LEU A 20 -1.12 20.57 -3.68
N PHE A 21 -1.20 20.90 -2.40
CA PHE A 21 -0.96 19.93 -1.31
C PHE A 21 -2.05 18.86 -1.25
N ASN A 22 -3.29 19.22 -1.55
CA ASN A 22 -4.36 18.23 -1.68
C ASN A 22 -4.06 17.24 -2.83
N SER A 23 -3.60 17.72 -3.98
CA SER A 23 -3.15 16.85 -5.08
C SER A 23 -1.92 16.04 -4.70
N LEU A 24 -0.95 16.63 -3.98
CA LEU A 24 0.27 15.96 -3.56
C LEU A 24 -0.02 14.80 -2.59
N SER A 25 -1.10 14.87 -1.81
CA SER A 25 -1.53 13.79 -0.92
C SER A 25 -1.84 12.47 -1.67
N ASP A 26 -2.05 12.55 -2.98
CA ASP A 26 -2.25 11.37 -3.84
C ASP A 26 -1.01 10.48 -3.95
N VAL A 27 0.16 10.96 -3.48
CA VAL A 27 1.39 10.17 -3.38
C VAL A 27 1.22 8.93 -2.49
N ASP A 28 0.24 8.93 -1.60
CA ASP A 28 -0.09 7.76 -0.77
C ASP A 28 -0.47 6.52 -1.60
N LYS A 29 -1.14 6.69 -2.72
CA LYS A 29 -1.43 5.60 -3.66
C LYS A 29 -0.14 4.98 -4.20
N HIS A 30 0.85 5.81 -4.53
CA HIS A 30 2.16 5.34 -4.98
C HIS A 30 2.91 4.59 -3.88
N TYR A 31 2.86 5.09 -2.65
CA TYR A 31 3.48 4.42 -1.50
C TYR A 31 2.82 3.07 -1.21
N LYS A 32 1.50 3.00 -1.21
CA LYS A 32 0.76 1.75 -1.03
C LYS A 32 1.09 0.71 -2.09
N ARG A 33 1.22 1.08 -3.35
CA ARG A 33 1.66 0.15 -4.41
C ARG A 33 3.04 -0.45 -4.11
N LYS A 34 3.98 0.34 -3.60
CA LYS A 34 5.29 -0.20 -3.17
C LYS A 34 5.15 -1.13 -1.97
N GLU A 35 4.46 -0.69 -0.95
CA GLU A 35 4.31 -1.41 0.32
C GLU A 35 3.59 -2.76 0.15
N TYR A 36 2.53 -2.78 -0.63
CA TYR A 36 1.65 -3.94 -0.74
C TYR A 36 1.86 -4.77 -2.01
N LEU A 37 2.40 -4.19 -3.08
CA LEU A 37 2.66 -4.93 -4.31
C LEU A 37 4.15 -5.24 -4.50
N LEU A 38 5.04 -4.25 -4.40
CA LEU A 38 6.44 -4.40 -4.78
C LEU A 38 7.29 -5.04 -3.68
N PHE A 39 7.20 -4.54 -2.45
CA PHE A 39 8.01 -5.01 -1.32
C PHE A 39 7.82 -6.51 -1.03
N PRO A 40 6.60 -7.08 -1.07
CA PRO A 40 6.42 -8.52 -0.86
C PRO A 40 7.21 -9.39 -1.84
N PHE A 41 7.40 -8.94 -3.09
CA PHE A 41 8.22 -9.67 -4.04
C PHE A 41 9.71 -9.59 -3.71
N LEU A 42 10.22 -8.41 -3.36
CA LEU A 42 11.62 -8.26 -2.92
C LEU A 42 11.92 -9.12 -1.69
N GLU A 43 10.99 -9.18 -0.74
CA GLU A 43 11.11 -10.01 0.47
C GLU A 43 11.17 -11.50 0.16
N LYS A 44 10.45 -11.98 -0.87
CA LYS A 44 10.57 -13.37 -1.36
C LYS A 44 11.98 -13.69 -1.86
N TYR A 45 12.71 -12.69 -2.34
CA TYR A 45 14.13 -12.81 -2.73
C TYR A 45 15.10 -12.52 -1.57
N GLY A 46 14.62 -12.43 -0.33
CA GLY A 46 15.43 -12.19 0.87
C GLY A 46 15.84 -10.73 1.09
N ILE A 47 15.26 -9.80 0.36
CA ILE A 47 15.56 -8.37 0.45
C ILE A 47 14.51 -7.71 1.34
N THR A 48 14.84 -7.50 2.62
CA THR A 48 13.91 -6.92 3.61
C THR A 48 14.33 -5.53 4.10
N GLY A 49 15.63 -5.22 4.07
CA GLY A 49 16.18 -3.96 4.61
C GLY A 49 15.62 -2.72 3.91
N PRO A 50 15.82 -2.53 2.60
CA PRO A 50 15.30 -1.39 1.87
C PRO A 50 13.78 -1.23 1.98
N PRO A 51 12.95 -2.26 1.80
CA PRO A 51 11.51 -2.19 2.04
C PRO A 51 11.14 -1.63 3.41
N THR A 52 11.75 -2.16 4.48
CA THR A 52 11.46 -1.73 5.86
C THR A 52 11.81 -0.26 6.08
N VAL A 53 12.99 0.18 5.63
CA VAL A 53 13.43 1.56 5.77
C VAL A 53 12.53 2.52 4.97
N MET A 54 12.19 2.14 3.74
CA MET A 54 11.35 2.98 2.88
C MET A 54 9.94 3.09 3.42
N TRP A 55 9.37 2.02 3.96
CA TRP A 55 8.05 2.08 4.61
C TRP A 55 8.06 3.07 5.78
N GLY A 56 9.08 3.03 6.64
CA GLY A 56 9.23 4.01 7.72
C GLY A 56 9.28 5.46 7.20
N LYS A 57 9.95 5.70 6.08
CA LYS A 57 10.00 7.01 5.43
C LYS A 57 8.67 7.43 4.79
N HIS A 58 7.89 6.48 4.26
CA HIS A 58 6.53 6.76 3.82
C HIS A 58 5.64 7.23 4.97
N ASP A 59 5.73 6.58 6.13
CA ASP A 59 4.95 6.98 7.31
C ASP A 59 5.36 8.37 7.81
N GLU A 60 6.66 8.69 7.83
CA GLU A 60 7.13 10.05 8.13
C GLU A 60 6.53 11.07 7.14
N THR A 61 6.53 10.77 5.86
CA THR A 61 5.95 11.64 4.82
C THR A 61 4.44 11.81 5.00
N ARG A 62 3.71 10.75 5.33
CA ARG A 62 2.26 10.81 5.64
C ARG A 62 1.98 11.75 6.80
N LEU A 63 2.80 11.70 7.87
CA LEU A 63 2.68 12.60 9.02
C LEU A 63 2.94 14.06 8.63
N LEU A 64 3.96 14.32 7.82
CA LEU A 64 4.28 15.67 7.34
C LEU A 64 3.16 16.22 6.44
N LEU A 65 2.63 15.42 5.52
CA LEU A 65 1.49 15.80 4.67
C LEU A 65 0.24 16.06 5.49
N LYS A 66 -0.04 15.25 6.52
CA LYS A 66 -1.15 15.47 7.44
C LYS A 66 -1.00 16.80 8.17
N SER A 67 0.18 17.09 8.73
CA SER A 67 0.46 18.37 9.39
C SER A 67 0.31 19.56 8.44
N ALA A 68 0.81 19.42 7.20
CA ALA A 68 0.63 20.43 6.16
C ALA A 68 -0.85 20.68 5.86
N HIS A 69 -1.64 19.62 5.76
CA HIS A 69 -3.06 19.71 5.49
C HIS A 69 -3.83 20.40 6.64
N GLU A 70 -3.52 20.05 7.89
CA GLU A 70 -4.12 20.65 9.08
C GLU A 70 -3.84 22.17 9.14
N VAL A 71 -2.60 22.58 8.92
CA VAL A 71 -2.22 24.01 8.93
C VAL A 71 -2.87 24.76 7.76
N LEU A 72 -2.96 24.15 6.56
CA LEU A 72 -3.60 24.77 5.41
C LEU A 72 -5.13 24.91 5.54
N GLN A 73 -5.76 24.20 6.49
CA GLN A 73 -7.19 24.37 6.78
C GLN A 73 -7.50 25.54 7.69
N THR A 74 -6.55 25.97 8.52
CA THR A 74 -6.76 27.03 9.54
C THR A 74 -6.59 28.45 9.01
N GLY A 75 -6.27 28.63 7.74
CA GLY A 75 -5.65 29.84 7.18
C GLY A 75 -6.55 30.92 6.60
N ASP A 76 -7.74 31.19 7.12
CA ASP A 76 -8.60 32.25 6.58
C ASP A 76 -8.14 33.69 6.93
N SER A 77 -7.17 33.87 7.85
CA SER A 77 -6.62 35.17 8.25
C SER A 77 -5.12 35.11 8.60
N ILE A 78 -4.33 34.49 7.72
CA ILE A 78 -2.88 34.33 7.94
C ILE A 78 -2.10 35.56 7.45
N THR A 79 -1.13 36.02 8.23
CA THR A 79 -0.21 37.10 7.84
C THR A 79 0.93 36.57 6.97
N LEU A 80 1.64 37.46 6.24
CA LEU A 80 2.78 37.05 5.40
C LEU A 80 3.89 36.38 6.24
N SER A 81 4.14 36.84 7.45
CA SER A 81 5.13 36.23 8.35
C SER A 81 4.74 34.81 8.77
N GLU A 82 3.46 34.59 9.02
CA GLU A 82 2.94 33.26 9.35
C GLU A 82 2.99 32.32 8.15
N VAL A 83 2.67 32.81 6.94
CA VAL A 83 2.83 32.03 5.70
C VAL A 83 4.28 31.59 5.52
N GLN A 84 5.25 32.48 5.76
CA GLN A 84 6.66 32.16 5.68
C GLN A 84 7.03 31.05 6.68
N THR A 85 6.59 31.18 7.93
CA THR A 85 6.84 30.21 8.99
C THR A 85 6.23 28.85 8.64
N VAL A 86 5.00 28.82 8.17
CA VAL A 86 4.31 27.59 7.71
C VAL A 86 5.07 26.95 6.54
N ALA A 87 5.48 27.76 5.57
CA ALA A 87 6.23 27.26 4.41
C ALA A 87 7.55 26.58 4.85
N ASP A 88 8.31 27.22 5.74
CA ASP A 88 9.64 26.73 6.11
C ASP A 88 9.58 25.55 7.11
N LEU A 89 8.62 25.55 8.04
CA LEU A 89 8.56 24.54 9.10
C LEU A 89 7.66 23.35 8.80
N VAL A 90 6.74 23.49 7.86
CA VAL A 90 5.73 22.45 7.59
C VAL A 90 5.72 22.04 6.11
N LEU A 91 5.55 22.99 5.18
CA LEU A 91 5.33 22.64 3.79
C LEU A 91 6.62 22.15 3.09
N ARG A 92 7.74 22.84 3.32
CA ARG A 92 9.04 22.46 2.75
C ARG A 92 9.51 21.08 3.23
N PRO A 93 9.48 20.75 4.53
CA PRO A 93 9.83 19.41 4.99
C PRO A 93 9.01 18.29 4.35
N ALA A 94 7.71 18.53 4.08
CA ALA A 94 6.87 17.56 3.40
C ALA A 94 7.30 17.34 1.92
N ILE A 95 7.65 18.41 1.22
CA ILE A 95 8.17 18.35 -0.16
C ILE A 95 9.52 17.65 -0.18
N ASP A 96 10.46 18.06 0.68
CA ASP A 96 11.81 17.50 0.76
C ASP A 96 11.78 15.99 1.06
N ALA A 97 10.83 15.54 1.89
CA ALA A 97 10.65 14.12 2.18
C ALA A 97 10.20 13.32 0.94
N ILE A 98 9.31 13.88 0.12
CA ILE A 98 8.85 13.26 -1.12
C ILE A 98 9.98 13.24 -2.16
N GLU A 99 10.68 14.35 -2.37
CA GLU A 99 11.82 14.43 -3.30
C GLU A 99 12.94 13.47 -2.90
N GLY A 100 13.26 13.40 -1.60
CA GLY A 100 14.23 12.44 -1.09
C GLY A 100 13.79 10.98 -1.23
N MET A 101 12.48 10.71 -1.32
CA MET A 101 11.96 9.37 -1.61
C MET A 101 12.12 9.04 -3.09
N ILE A 102 11.78 9.95 -4.01
CA ILE A 102 11.95 9.78 -5.45
C ILE A 102 13.40 9.37 -5.77
N MET A 103 14.38 10.09 -5.22
CA MET A 103 15.79 9.76 -5.43
C MET A 103 16.14 8.34 -4.96
N LYS A 104 15.62 7.90 -3.81
CA LYS A 104 15.85 6.53 -3.30
C LYS A 104 15.19 5.47 -4.18
N GLU A 105 14.06 5.78 -4.76
CA GLU A 105 13.36 4.89 -5.68
C GLU A 105 14.12 4.71 -6.98
N GLU A 106 14.59 5.80 -7.57
CA GLU A 106 15.31 5.79 -8.84
C GLU A 106 16.71 5.18 -8.71
N GLU A 107 17.44 5.53 -7.65
CA GLU A 107 18.85 5.12 -7.49
C GLU A 107 19.02 3.75 -6.80
N ILE A 108 18.07 3.32 -5.98
CA ILE A 108 18.21 2.10 -5.18
C ILE A 108 17.12 1.09 -5.49
N LEU A 109 15.84 1.47 -5.33
CA LEU A 109 14.74 0.51 -5.39
C LEU A 109 14.54 -0.02 -6.81
N LEU A 110 14.42 0.86 -7.79
CA LEU A 110 14.16 0.47 -9.18
C LEU A 110 15.26 -0.41 -9.76
N PRO A 111 16.57 -0.07 -9.66
CA PRO A 111 17.64 -0.96 -10.10
C PRO A 111 17.59 -2.34 -9.43
N MET A 112 17.31 -2.38 -8.13
CA MET A 112 17.16 -3.62 -7.37
C MET A 112 15.98 -4.47 -7.87
N CYS A 113 14.85 -3.85 -8.16
CA CYS A 113 13.68 -4.54 -8.70
C CYS A 113 13.97 -5.10 -10.10
N LEU A 114 14.62 -4.32 -10.96
CA LEU A 114 14.99 -4.76 -12.32
C LEU A 114 15.99 -5.92 -12.30
N ASP A 115 16.86 -6.01 -11.29
CA ASP A 115 17.81 -7.13 -11.13
C ASP A 115 17.16 -8.41 -10.59
N LYS A 116 16.12 -8.30 -9.77
CA LYS A 116 15.58 -9.43 -9.00
C LYS A 116 14.24 -9.95 -9.47
N LEU A 117 13.36 -9.07 -9.94
CA LEU A 117 11.99 -9.45 -10.28
C LEU A 117 11.92 -10.05 -11.68
N THR A 118 11.18 -11.14 -11.81
CA THR A 118 10.89 -11.77 -13.11
C THR A 118 9.73 -11.07 -13.81
N ASP A 119 9.56 -11.34 -15.11
CA ASP A 119 8.41 -10.83 -15.88
C ASP A 119 7.07 -11.24 -15.27
N GLU A 120 6.99 -12.45 -14.68
CA GLU A 120 5.81 -12.93 -13.96
C GLU A 120 5.52 -12.09 -12.71
N ASN A 121 6.56 -11.69 -11.96
CA ASN A 121 6.38 -10.81 -10.80
C ASN A 121 5.88 -9.42 -11.23
N TRP A 122 6.46 -8.85 -12.29
CA TRP A 122 6.01 -7.59 -12.86
C TRP A 122 4.57 -7.66 -13.38
N TYR A 123 4.20 -8.77 -14.00
CA TYR A 123 2.83 -8.99 -14.47
C TYR A 123 1.84 -9.05 -13.32
N GLN A 124 2.16 -9.74 -12.22
CA GLN A 124 1.31 -9.77 -11.03
C GLN A 124 1.16 -8.37 -10.40
N ILE A 125 2.26 -7.61 -10.29
CA ILE A 125 2.24 -6.23 -9.80
C ILE A 125 1.35 -5.36 -10.71
N TYR A 126 1.48 -5.51 -12.02
CA TYR A 126 0.69 -4.76 -13.00
C TYR A 126 -0.81 -5.04 -12.87
N THR A 127 -1.20 -6.31 -12.78
CA THR A 127 -2.61 -6.71 -12.70
C THR A 127 -3.29 -6.30 -11.40
N GLU A 128 -2.53 -6.18 -10.30
CA GLU A 128 -3.06 -5.76 -9.00
C GLU A 128 -2.97 -4.23 -8.78
N THR A 129 -2.21 -3.50 -9.60
CA THR A 129 -2.02 -2.05 -9.49
C THR A 129 -3.34 -1.25 -9.52
N PRO A 130 -4.36 -1.58 -10.33
CA PRO A 130 -5.62 -0.84 -10.36
C PRO A 130 -6.37 -0.80 -9.03
N GLU A 131 -6.16 -1.75 -8.12
CA GLU A 131 -6.78 -1.75 -6.78
C GLU A 131 -6.33 -0.54 -5.94
N PHE A 132 -5.09 -0.07 -6.14
CA PHE A 132 -4.51 1.06 -5.41
C PHE A 132 -4.66 2.38 -6.18
N GLY A 133 -4.84 2.31 -7.49
CA GLY A 133 -4.87 3.45 -8.39
C GLY A 133 -3.50 4.07 -8.64
N PHE A 134 -3.49 5.13 -9.46
CA PHE A 134 -2.28 5.86 -9.84
C PHE A 134 -2.21 7.21 -9.14
N CYS A 135 -0.98 7.71 -8.95
CA CYS A 135 -0.71 9.00 -8.33
C CYS A 135 -0.56 10.06 -9.42
N LEU A 136 -1.47 11.03 -9.49
CA LEU A 136 -1.45 12.20 -10.36
C LEU A 136 -1.38 11.94 -11.88
N TYR A 137 -1.08 10.74 -12.30
CA TYR A 137 -0.97 10.34 -13.69
C TYR A 137 -1.46 8.92 -13.89
N ASP A 138 -2.45 8.75 -14.75
CA ASP A 138 -2.92 7.42 -15.18
C ASP A 138 -2.19 7.02 -16.46
N PRO A 139 -1.48 5.88 -16.50
CA PRO A 139 -0.84 5.37 -17.70
C PRO A 139 -1.86 5.23 -18.84
N GLN A 140 -1.49 5.71 -20.02
CA GLN A 140 -2.36 5.65 -21.22
C GLN A 140 -2.05 4.41 -22.07
N ASP A 141 -0.88 3.82 -21.88
CA ASP A 141 -0.43 2.66 -22.61
C ASP A 141 -0.69 1.38 -21.81
N GLU A 142 -1.29 0.40 -22.47
CA GLU A 142 -1.42 -0.95 -21.90
C GLU A 142 -0.09 -1.70 -22.09
N TRP A 143 0.44 -2.19 -20.99
CA TRP A 143 1.59 -3.07 -21.05
C TRP A 143 1.14 -4.51 -21.29
N THR A 144 1.56 -5.06 -22.44
CA THR A 144 1.32 -6.45 -22.79
C THR A 144 2.62 -7.24 -22.75
N PRO A 145 2.94 -7.96 -21.67
CA PRO A 145 4.14 -8.78 -21.61
C PRO A 145 4.02 -9.97 -22.57
N THR A 146 5.16 -10.55 -22.96
CA THR A 146 5.19 -11.85 -23.62
C THR A 146 4.73 -12.90 -22.60
N LEU A 147 3.48 -13.32 -22.69
CA LEU A 147 2.87 -14.24 -21.73
C LEU A 147 3.53 -15.62 -21.84
N THR A 148 4.08 -16.10 -20.74
CA THR A 148 4.50 -17.49 -20.58
C THR A 148 3.30 -18.38 -20.26
N GLU A 149 3.44 -19.71 -20.40
CA GLU A 149 2.36 -20.64 -20.04
C GLU A 149 1.93 -20.50 -18.57
N SER A 150 2.86 -20.16 -17.67
CA SER A 150 2.58 -19.90 -16.25
C SER A 150 1.75 -18.64 -16.04
N MET A 151 2.03 -17.57 -16.79
CA MET A 151 1.27 -16.32 -16.76
C MET A 151 -0.16 -16.52 -17.29
N LEU A 152 -0.33 -17.28 -18.38
CA LEU A 152 -1.64 -17.62 -18.93
C LEU A 152 -2.49 -18.43 -17.95
N LYS A 153 -1.86 -19.30 -17.14
CA LYS A 153 -2.56 -20.02 -16.07
C LYS A 153 -2.98 -19.07 -14.94
N ALA A 154 -2.12 -18.13 -14.55
CA ALA A 154 -2.42 -17.13 -13.52
C ALA A 154 -3.56 -16.19 -13.98
N GLU A 155 -3.64 -15.84 -15.26
CA GLU A 155 -4.79 -15.09 -15.82
C GLU A 155 -6.10 -15.87 -15.74
N GLN A 156 -6.07 -17.15 -16.07
CA GLN A 156 -7.25 -18.03 -15.96
C GLN A 156 -7.72 -18.16 -14.52
N ASP A 157 -6.80 -18.14 -13.55
CA ASP A 157 -7.11 -18.16 -12.12
C ASP A 157 -7.58 -16.78 -11.59
N SER A 158 -7.20 -15.67 -12.21
CA SER A 158 -7.57 -14.31 -11.77
C SER A 158 -8.83 -13.74 -12.44
N THR A 159 -9.10 -14.08 -13.71
CA THR A 159 -10.32 -13.65 -14.45
C THR A 159 -11.49 -14.59 -14.24
N GLY A 160 -11.25 -15.74 -13.64
CA GLY A 160 -12.28 -16.67 -13.24
C GLY A 160 -12.46 -16.66 -11.75
N SER A 161 -13.53 -16.14 -11.28
CA SER A 161 -14.44 -16.88 -10.41
C SER A 161 -14.72 -18.24 -11.07
N LYS A 162 -13.69 -18.96 -11.52
CA LYS A 162 -13.78 -20.29 -12.12
C LYS A 162 -12.65 -21.14 -11.59
N SER A 163 -13.03 -21.89 -10.56
CA SER A 163 -12.46 -23.20 -10.29
C SER A 163 -10.93 -23.26 -10.26
N ALA A 164 -10.32 -22.92 -9.12
CA ALA A 164 -9.35 -23.88 -8.64
C ALA A 164 -9.94 -25.26 -8.91
N ASN A 165 -9.14 -26.22 -9.37
CA ASN A 165 -9.53 -27.62 -9.48
C ASN A 165 -9.89 -28.15 -8.08
N TYR A 166 -11.02 -27.67 -7.55
CA TYR A 166 -11.66 -28.26 -6.40
C TYR A 166 -12.24 -29.56 -6.91
N ILE A 167 -11.84 -30.65 -6.30
CA ILE A 167 -12.47 -31.94 -6.49
C ILE A 167 -13.95 -31.70 -6.30
N GLN A 168 -14.70 -31.78 -7.39
CA GLN A 168 -16.12 -31.55 -7.43
C GLN A 168 -16.76 -32.57 -6.48
N GLY A 169 -17.21 -32.09 -5.28
CA GLY A 169 -18.01 -32.92 -4.39
C GLY A 169 -17.53 -33.09 -2.95
N GLU A 170 -16.35 -32.58 -2.55
CA GLU A 170 -15.95 -32.72 -1.15
C GLU A 170 -16.43 -31.54 -0.28
N ALA A 171 -17.47 -31.80 0.52
CA ALA A 171 -17.85 -30.92 1.60
C ALA A 171 -16.81 -30.97 2.74
N ILE A 172 -16.42 -29.82 3.24
CA ILE A 172 -15.59 -29.70 4.45
C ILE A 172 -16.48 -30.05 5.63
N ARG A 173 -16.18 -31.16 6.30
CA ARG A 173 -16.94 -31.63 7.47
C ARG A 173 -16.33 -31.06 8.75
N LEU A 174 -17.19 -30.42 9.53
CA LEU A 174 -16.88 -29.96 10.89
C LEU A 174 -17.71 -30.76 11.90
N SER A 175 -17.41 -30.61 13.19
CA SER A 175 -18.15 -31.29 14.25
C SER A 175 -19.64 -30.94 14.32
N SER A 176 -20.01 -29.76 13.84
CA SER A 176 -21.38 -29.22 13.89
C SER A 176 -22.10 -29.19 12.53
N GLY A 177 -21.45 -29.69 11.46
CA GLY A 177 -22.04 -29.66 10.12
C GLY A 177 -21.00 -29.72 9.00
N SER A 178 -21.41 -29.34 7.80
CA SER A 178 -20.52 -29.33 6.62
C SER A 178 -20.75 -28.10 5.76
N TYR A 179 -19.69 -27.66 5.09
CA TYR A 179 -19.73 -26.59 4.08
C TYR A 179 -19.13 -27.07 2.78
N SER A 180 -19.71 -26.67 1.68
CA SER A 180 -18.99 -26.61 0.41
C SER A 180 -17.95 -25.46 0.48
N LEU A 181 -16.93 -25.49 -0.40
CA LEU A 181 -15.95 -24.39 -0.46
C LEU A 181 -16.60 -23.03 -0.72
N LYS A 182 -17.62 -22.98 -1.60
CA LYS A 182 -18.35 -21.75 -1.89
C LYS A 182 -19.10 -21.19 -0.68
N GLU A 183 -19.69 -22.06 0.14
CA GLU A 183 -20.38 -21.65 1.37
C GLU A 183 -19.37 -21.15 2.42
N LEU A 184 -18.21 -21.79 2.52
CA LEU A 184 -17.15 -21.34 3.41
C LEU A 184 -16.56 -19.98 2.97
N GLU A 185 -16.34 -19.78 1.68
CA GLU A 185 -15.93 -18.46 1.13
C GLU A 185 -17.01 -17.41 1.39
N ALA A 186 -18.28 -17.71 1.14
CA ALA A 186 -19.38 -16.80 1.40
C ALA A 186 -19.48 -16.44 2.89
N LEU A 187 -19.26 -17.41 3.79
CA LEU A 187 -19.21 -17.16 5.22
C LEU A 187 -18.14 -16.14 5.57
N PHE A 188 -16.90 -16.34 5.12
CA PHE A 188 -15.79 -15.43 5.40
C PHE A 188 -16.00 -14.02 4.82
N VAL A 189 -16.63 -13.90 3.65
CA VAL A 189 -16.93 -12.61 3.03
C VAL A 189 -18.07 -11.87 3.73
N THR A 190 -19.04 -12.61 4.29
CA THR A 190 -20.23 -12.05 4.93
C THR A 190 -19.99 -11.61 6.37
N LEU A 191 -19.01 -12.18 7.03
CA LEU A 191 -18.67 -11.81 8.41
C LEU A 191 -18.20 -10.33 8.47
N PRO A 192 -18.72 -9.53 9.41
CA PRO A 192 -18.37 -8.12 9.54
C PRO A 192 -17.04 -7.95 10.29
N VAL A 193 -16.07 -8.81 10.01
CA VAL A 193 -14.75 -8.81 10.62
C VAL A 193 -13.68 -9.07 9.58
N ASP A 194 -12.50 -8.52 9.82
CA ASP A 194 -11.34 -8.70 8.95
C ASP A 194 -10.54 -9.92 9.43
N ILE A 195 -10.54 -10.99 8.64
CA ILE A 195 -9.95 -12.26 9.03
C ILE A 195 -8.63 -12.47 8.30
N THR A 196 -7.57 -12.75 9.07
CA THR A 196 -6.29 -13.23 8.55
C THR A 196 -5.88 -14.48 9.32
N PHE A 197 -5.60 -15.55 8.60
CA PHE A 197 -5.04 -16.76 9.19
C PHE A 197 -3.52 -16.74 9.03
N VAL A 198 -2.83 -16.77 10.16
CA VAL A 198 -1.36 -16.88 10.26
C VAL A 198 -1.04 -18.29 10.72
N ASP A 199 -0.09 -18.95 10.06
CA ASP A 199 0.30 -20.30 10.39
C ASP A 199 1.30 -20.36 11.58
N LYS A 200 1.69 -21.57 11.97
CA LYS A 200 2.62 -21.82 13.09
C LYS A 200 4.02 -21.23 12.87
N ASP A 201 4.37 -20.90 11.63
CA ASP A 201 5.66 -20.33 11.25
C ASP A 201 5.55 -18.79 11.06
N ASP A 202 4.49 -18.18 11.61
CA ASP A 202 4.17 -16.75 11.56
C ASP A 202 3.95 -16.20 10.13
N LYS A 203 3.57 -17.08 9.19
CA LYS A 203 3.30 -16.72 7.80
C LYS A 203 1.82 -16.54 7.56
N VAL A 204 1.45 -15.49 6.79
CA VAL A 204 0.08 -15.29 6.34
C VAL A 204 -0.29 -16.41 5.36
N LYS A 205 -1.28 -17.23 5.73
CA LYS A 205 -1.74 -18.35 4.91
C LYS A 205 -3.07 -18.10 4.22
N PHE A 206 -3.92 -17.28 4.80
CA PHE A 206 -5.24 -16.94 4.26
C PHE A 206 -5.68 -15.58 4.78
N PHE A 207 -6.44 -14.85 3.99
CA PHE A 207 -7.20 -13.68 4.43
C PHE A 207 -8.58 -13.65 3.74
N ALA A 208 -9.60 -13.14 4.44
CA ALA A 208 -10.92 -12.96 3.89
C ALA A 208 -10.95 -11.73 2.97
N HIS A 209 -11.55 -11.88 1.79
CA HIS A 209 -11.75 -10.78 0.84
C HIS A 209 -13.12 -10.13 1.08
N SER A 210 -13.24 -9.34 2.15
CA SER A 210 -14.46 -8.62 2.49
C SER A 210 -14.46 -7.21 1.86
N PRO A 211 -15.60 -6.70 1.37
CA PRO A 211 -15.70 -5.33 0.87
C PRO A 211 -15.49 -4.25 1.95
N ASN A 212 -15.67 -4.60 3.22
CA ASN A 212 -15.52 -3.70 4.38
C ASN A 212 -14.20 -3.90 5.13
N ARG A 213 -13.12 -4.12 4.40
CA ARG A 213 -11.80 -4.34 5.00
C ARG A 213 -11.28 -3.13 5.77
N VAL A 214 -10.72 -3.38 6.94
CA VAL A 214 -9.99 -2.37 7.73
C VAL A 214 -8.56 -2.21 7.21
N PHE A 215 -7.94 -3.31 6.74
CA PHE A 215 -6.58 -3.32 6.22
C PHE A 215 -6.58 -3.67 4.74
N GLU A 216 -5.83 -2.91 3.96
CA GLU A 216 -5.57 -3.23 2.56
C GLU A 216 -4.67 -4.48 2.48
N ARG A 217 -5.11 -5.48 1.72
CA ARG A 217 -4.38 -6.73 1.53
C ARG A 217 -4.62 -7.24 0.12
N ASN A 218 -3.59 -7.80 -0.47
CA ASN A 218 -3.63 -8.47 -1.75
C ASN A 218 -2.96 -9.85 -1.66
N ARG A 219 -3.01 -10.62 -2.72
CA ARG A 219 -2.47 -11.98 -2.74
C ARG A 219 -0.95 -12.04 -2.53
N ALA A 220 -0.21 -10.95 -2.76
CA ALA A 220 1.23 -10.89 -2.55
C ALA A 220 1.64 -11.10 -1.09
N ILE A 221 0.74 -10.86 -0.13
CA ILE A 221 1.03 -11.10 1.29
C ILE A 221 1.01 -12.59 1.68
N LEU A 222 0.48 -13.48 0.84
CA LEU A 222 0.43 -14.90 1.16
C LEU A 222 1.85 -15.48 1.25
N GLY A 223 2.14 -16.16 2.35
CA GLY A 223 3.46 -16.67 2.70
C GLY A 223 4.42 -15.64 3.29
N ARG A 224 4.02 -14.38 3.37
CA ARG A 224 4.79 -13.30 4.00
C ARG A 224 4.77 -13.47 5.52
N ASP A 225 5.86 -13.08 6.18
CA ASP A 225 5.89 -12.98 7.63
C ASP A 225 4.88 -11.90 8.07
N VAL A 226 4.04 -12.22 9.05
CA VAL A 226 2.98 -11.31 9.49
C VAL A 226 3.53 -9.99 10.04
N ARG A 227 4.75 -9.98 10.60
CA ARG A 227 5.42 -8.77 11.07
C ARG A 227 5.67 -7.79 9.93
N LEU A 228 5.99 -8.31 8.75
CA LEU A 228 6.26 -7.51 7.55
C LEU A 228 4.98 -6.99 6.87
N CYS A 229 3.82 -7.43 7.30
CA CYS A 229 2.52 -6.92 6.83
C CYS A 229 2.06 -5.65 7.56
N HIS A 230 2.88 -5.16 8.49
CA HIS A 230 2.55 -4.00 9.31
C HIS A 230 3.64 -2.92 9.25
N PRO A 231 3.26 -1.64 9.35
CA PRO A 231 4.22 -0.55 9.45
C PRO A 231 5.19 -0.76 10.62
N PRO A 232 6.47 -0.37 10.49
CA PRO A 232 7.47 -0.56 11.54
C PRO A 232 7.04 -0.05 12.93
N GLY A 233 6.28 1.03 12.97
CA GLY A 233 5.78 1.62 14.22
C GLY A 233 4.78 0.74 14.99
N SER A 234 4.14 -0.25 14.33
CA SER A 234 3.15 -1.15 14.94
C SER A 234 3.62 -2.61 15.07
N VAL A 235 4.79 -2.96 14.57
CA VAL A 235 5.32 -4.34 14.62
C VAL A 235 5.40 -4.89 16.03
N HIS A 236 5.78 -4.06 17.01
CA HIS A 236 5.87 -4.48 18.41
C HIS A 236 4.53 -5.00 18.98
N ILE A 237 3.40 -4.47 18.51
CA ILE A 237 2.05 -4.93 18.90
C ILE A 237 1.80 -6.32 18.31
N VAL A 238 2.20 -6.52 17.04
CA VAL A 238 2.07 -7.82 16.37
C VAL A 238 2.93 -8.87 17.05
N GLU A 239 4.15 -8.54 17.44
CA GLU A 239 5.06 -9.43 18.17
C GLU A 239 4.48 -9.82 19.53
N GLN A 240 3.89 -8.88 20.25
CA GLN A 240 3.21 -9.16 21.51
C GLN A 240 2.06 -10.15 21.30
N ILE A 241 1.19 -9.92 20.33
CA ILE A 241 0.07 -10.80 20.02
C ILE A 241 0.57 -12.22 19.69
N ILE A 242 1.60 -12.35 18.85
CA ILE A 242 2.18 -13.65 18.49
C ILE A 242 2.75 -14.35 19.73
N SER A 243 3.45 -13.61 20.58
CA SER A 243 4.02 -14.13 21.82
C SER A 243 2.93 -14.65 22.75
N ASP A 244 1.84 -13.90 22.91
CA ASP A 244 0.70 -14.27 23.76
C ASP A 244 -0.01 -15.55 23.26
N PHE A 245 -0.06 -15.75 21.92
CA PHE A 245 -0.61 -16.98 21.34
C PHE A 245 0.31 -18.21 21.46
N LYS A 246 1.61 -18.01 21.65
CA LYS A 246 2.60 -19.08 21.77
C LYS A 246 2.90 -19.48 23.23
N SER A 247 2.44 -18.69 24.20
CA SER A 247 2.58 -18.95 25.64
C SER A 247 1.49 -19.90 26.16
#